data_bc9c282d15219ba0d594bb079489b2ab
#
_entry.id   bc9c282d15219ba0d594bb079489b2ab
#
_cell.length_a   1.000
_cell.length_b   1.000
_cell.length_c   1.000
_cell.angle_alpha   90.00
_cell.angle_beta   90.00
_cell.angle_gamma   90.00
#
_symmetry.space_group_name_H-M   'P 1'
#
loop_
_entity.id
_entity.type
_entity.pdbx_description
1 polymer ?
#
loop_
_entity_poly.entity_id
_entity_poly.type
_entity_poly.pdbx_seq_one_letter_code
_entity_poly.pdbx_strand_id
1 'polypeptide(L)'
;MTKFTGSVFMGVVLVGATLAGCKEKTEVSTQGASPAVASDAAASTQAASTQAASTQAAEASQRVPVAAPTPAPGVAGMLDTYERLRAALAQDELAELGAIVSTLQQTASSAAETGSAAAVEHLRAAASAAEAMASSVDDPSAARKAFGEVSRAVVALLTADPELARGKYLFECPMATGYKKWVQTSEEISNPYMGKAMPACGAAAEW
;
A
#
# COMPACT_ATOMS: atom_id res chain seq x y z
N MET A 1 -47.63 -1.34 -24.37
CA MET A 1 -47.76 -2.81 -24.36
C MET A 1 -46.79 -3.36 -25.40
N THR A 2 -45.62 -3.79 -24.98
CA THR A 2 -44.76 -4.60 -25.85
C THR A 2 -43.97 -5.54 -24.94
N LYS A 3 -44.36 -6.78 -24.97
CA LYS A 3 -43.70 -7.90 -24.24
C LYS A 3 -42.47 -8.31 -25.03
N PHE A 4 -41.31 -8.40 -24.38
CA PHE A 4 -40.14 -9.14 -24.90
C PHE A 4 -39.90 -10.35 -24.04
N THR A 5 -40.07 -11.49 -24.69
CA THR A 5 -39.96 -12.84 -24.17
C THR A 5 -38.52 -13.33 -24.29
N GLY A 6 -38.07 -14.00 -23.31
CA GLY A 6 -36.95 -14.85 -23.01
C GLY A 6 -35.99 -15.31 -24.10
N SER A 7 -34.76 -15.56 -23.65
CA SER A 7 -34.00 -16.72 -24.11
C SER A 7 -32.97 -17.10 -23.05
N VAL A 8 -33.19 -18.26 -22.45
CA VAL A 8 -32.32 -19.02 -21.62
C VAL A 8 -31.34 -19.75 -22.53
N PHE A 9 -30.04 -19.52 -22.37
CA PHE A 9 -29.03 -20.42 -22.89
C PHE A 9 -28.24 -21.03 -21.74
N MET A 10 -28.59 -22.28 -21.53
CA MET A 10 -27.94 -23.23 -20.64
C MET A 10 -26.85 -23.92 -21.45
N GLY A 11 -25.59 -23.65 -21.16
CA GLY A 11 -24.44 -24.32 -21.76
C GLY A 11 -23.58 -24.96 -20.66
N VAL A 12 -23.86 -26.25 -20.42
CA VAL A 12 -23.01 -27.14 -19.65
C VAL A 12 -21.91 -27.64 -20.57
N VAL A 13 -20.64 -27.44 -20.18
CA VAL A 13 -19.51 -28.20 -20.71
C VAL A 13 -18.72 -28.78 -19.55
N LEU A 14 -18.88 -30.07 -19.41
CA LEU A 14 -18.03 -31.00 -18.65
C LEU A 14 -16.85 -31.43 -19.52
N VAL A 15 -15.83 -32.00 -18.86
CA VAL A 15 -14.65 -32.77 -19.33
C VAL A 15 -13.36 -31.97 -19.14
N GLY A 16 -12.32 -32.45 -18.49
CA GLY A 16 -11.92 -33.75 -18.01
C GLY A 16 -10.61 -33.63 -17.25
N ALA A 17 -10.45 -34.53 -16.34
CA ALA A 17 -9.25 -34.74 -15.54
C ALA A 17 -8.11 -35.38 -16.36
N THR A 18 -6.88 -34.91 -16.14
CA THR A 18 -5.69 -35.75 -16.38
C THR A 18 -4.69 -35.57 -15.23
N LEU A 19 -4.54 -36.63 -14.49
CA LEU A 19 -3.48 -36.95 -13.54
C LEU A 19 -2.24 -37.41 -14.32
N ALA A 20 -1.10 -36.83 -14.02
CA ALA A 20 0.24 -37.42 -14.17
C ALA A 20 1.16 -36.66 -13.23
N GLY A 21 1.66 -37.08 -12.17
CA GLY A 21 2.38 -38.23 -11.71
C GLY A 21 3.86 -38.23 -12.17
N CYS A 22 4.79 -37.62 -11.36
CA CYS A 22 6.23 -37.95 -11.32
C CYS A 22 6.77 -37.38 -10.00
N LYS A 23 6.93 -38.17 -8.99
CA LYS A 23 8.04 -39.07 -8.60
C LYS A 23 9.27 -38.34 -8.06
N GLU A 24 9.42 -38.53 -6.75
CA GLU A 24 10.56 -38.28 -5.86
C GLU A 24 11.93 -38.58 -6.51
N LYS A 25 12.90 -37.76 -6.11
CA LYS A 25 14.26 -38.28 -5.92
C LYS A 25 14.91 -37.59 -4.72
N THR A 26 14.96 -38.34 -3.65
CA THR A 26 15.79 -38.21 -2.46
C THR A 26 17.23 -38.49 -2.87
N GLU A 27 18.17 -37.64 -2.51
CA GLU A 27 19.54 -38.10 -2.20
C GLU A 27 20.15 -37.27 -1.07
N VAL A 28 20.49 -38.02 -0.08
CA VAL A 28 21.29 -37.83 1.12
C VAL A 28 22.76 -37.78 0.75
N SER A 29 23.55 -36.89 1.30
CA SER A 29 24.97 -37.09 1.64
C SER A 29 25.49 -35.99 2.56
N THR A 30 25.68 -36.25 3.78
CA THR A 30 26.85 -36.71 4.55
C THR A 30 27.85 -35.61 4.87
N GLN A 31 27.88 -35.29 6.16
CA GLN A 31 28.99 -35.06 7.12
C GLN A 31 30.29 -34.41 6.65
N GLY A 32 30.70 -33.43 7.44
CA GLY A 32 32.04 -32.89 7.49
C GLY A 32 32.25 -32.07 8.77
N ALA A 33 32.63 -32.75 9.80
CA ALA A 33 33.35 -32.51 11.03
C ALA A 33 33.97 -31.10 11.25
N SER A 34 33.76 -30.65 12.47
CA SER A 34 34.55 -29.65 13.22
C SER A 34 36.06 -30.03 13.34
N PRO A 35 36.92 -29.04 13.64
CA PRO A 35 37.46 -29.06 14.97
C PRO A 35 37.48 -27.71 15.71
N ALA A 36 37.32 -27.86 17.00
CA ALA A 36 37.56 -26.85 18.02
C ALA A 36 39.06 -26.56 18.18
N VAL A 37 39.39 -25.31 18.46
CA VAL A 37 40.61 -24.96 19.21
C VAL A 37 40.27 -23.92 20.26
N ALA A 38 40.76 -24.26 21.44
CA ALA A 38 40.54 -23.61 22.70
C ALA A 38 41.55 -22.47 22.94
N SER A 39 41.19 -21.63 23.92
CA SER A 39 42.04 -20.89 24.87
C SER A 39 42.84 -19.69 24.35
N ASP A 40 42.61 -18.49 24.88
CA ASP A 40 43.39 -18.05 26.05
C ASP A 40 42.72 -16.86 26.75
N ALA A 41 42.89 -16.86 28.07
CA ALA A 41 42.38 -15.88 28.99
C ALA A 41 43.45 -14.76 29.17
N ALA A 42 43.00 -13.51 29.24
CA ALA A 42 43.74 -12.50 29.93
C ALA A 42 42.81 -11.45 30.58
N ALA A 43 42.96 -11.36 31.86
CA ALA A 43 42.22 -10.56 32.82
C ALA A 43 42.62 -9.07 32.80
N SER A 44 41.81 -8.29 33.54
CA SER A 44 42.04 -6.98 34.14
C SER A 44 41.84 -5.75 33.27
N THR A 45 40.92 -4.84 33.58
CA THR A 45 41.03 -3.94 34.73
C THR A 45 39.69 -3.22 34.93
N GLN A 46 39.20 -3.21 36.17
CA GLN A 46 38.12 -2.36 36.68
C GLN A 46 38.59 -0.89 36.67
N ALA A 47 37.79 -0.02 36.10
CA ALA A 47 37.80 1.38 36.47
C ALA A 47 36.37 1.79 36.79
N ALA A 48 36.13 2.00 38.06
CA ALA A 48 34.93 2.62 38.59
C ALA A 48 34.86 4.09 38.13
N SER A 49 33.77 4.52 37.58
CA SER A 49 33.44 5.93 37.45
C SER A 49 31.97 6.15 37.73
N THR A 50 31.73 6.57 38.92
CA THR A 50 30.79 7.55 39.47
C THR A 50 29.46 7.74 38.72
N GLN A 51 28.39 7.31 39.40
CA GLN A 51 27.00 7.69 39.20
C GLN A 51 26.85 9.22 39.22
N ALA A 52 26.34 9.78 38.14
CA ALA A 52 25.62 11.03 38.19
C ALA A 52 24.14 10.68 37.96
N ALA A 53 23.39 10.69 39.02
CA ALA A 53 21.94 10.61 39.01
C ALA A 53 21.40 11.90 38.37
N SER A 54 21.00 11.85 37.12
CA SER A 54 20.15 12.87 36.50
C SER A 54 18.71 12.47 36.66
N THR A 55 18.07 13.12 37.60
CA THR A 55 16.62 13.15 37.80
C THR A 55 16.02 13.82 36.57
N GLN A 56 15.63 13.05 35.57
CA GLN A 56 14.73 13.55 34.52
C GLN A 56 13.30 13.43 35.05
N ALA A 57 12.77 14.59 35.40
CA ALA A 57 11.37 14.80 35.66
C ALA A 57 10.55 14.30 34.45
N ALA A 58 9.61 13.43 34.74
CA ALA A 58 8.58 12.99 33.79
C ALA A 58 7.70 14.18 33.44
N GLU A 59 8.03 14.90 32.38
CA GLU A 59 7.05 15.70 31.66
C GLU A 59 6.18 14.74 30.85
N ALA A 60 5.06 14.36 31.46
CA ALA A 60 3.93 13.82 30.74
C ALA A 60 3.42 14.93 29.80
N SER A 61 4.04 15.00 28.63
CA SER A 61 3.55 15.84 27.55
C SER A 61 2.14 15.36 27.22
N GLN A 62 1.14 16.13 27.68
CA GLN A 62 -0.24 15.97 27.30
C GLN A 62 -0.27 16.12 25.76
N ARG A 63 -0.29 14.99 25.06
CA ARG A 63 -0.66 14.96 23.65
C ARG A 63 -2.12 15.41 23.58
N VAL A 64 -2.31 16.69 23.34
CA VAL A 64 -3.56 17.21 22.85
C VAL A 64 -3.83 16.42 21.56
N PRO A 65 -4.99 15.75 21.41
CA PRO A 65 -5.33 15.13 20.14
C PRO A 65 -5.34 16.24 19.09
N VAL A 66 -4.31 16.28 18.24
CA VAL A 66 -4.32 17.15 17.06
C VAL A 66 -5.43 16.57 16.19
N ALA A 67 -6.54 17.28 16.10
CA ALA A 67 -7.61 16.95 15.18
C ALA A 67 -6.99 16.74 13.80
N ALA A 68 -7.29 15.59 13.18
CA ALA A 68 -6.81 15.30 11.84
C ALA A 68 -7.14 16.50 10.93
N PRO A 69 -6.18 17.01 10.15
CA PRO A 69 -6.42 18.18 9.30
C PRO A 69 -7.61 17.90 8.38
N THR A 70 -8.58 18.79 8.37
CA THR A 70 -9.71 18.72 7.45
C THR A 70 -9.16 18.74 6.02
N PRO A 71 -9.48 17.75 5.16
CA PRO A 71 -8.99 17.72 3.80
C PRO A 71 -9.38 18.99 3.04
N ALA A 72 -8.50 19.52 2.21
CA ALA A 72 -8.82 20.60 1.30
C ALA A 72 -9.97 20.21 0.37
N PRO A 73 -10.86 21.10 -0.04
CA PRO A 73 -11.96 20.75 -0.94
C PRO A 73 -11.49 20.45 -2.36
N GLY A 74 -12.27 19.64 -3.07
CA GLY A 74 -12.05 19.32 -4.48
C GLY A 74 -10.92 18.30 -4.74
N VAL A 75 -10.39 18.33 -5.96
CA VAL A 75 -9.38 17.37 -6.45
C VAL A 75 -8.11 17.39 -5.60
N ALA A 76 -7.67 18.55 -5.14
CA ALA A 76 -6.48 18.68 -4.29
C ALA A 76 -6.64 17.88 -2.99
N GLY A 77 -7.78 18.01 -2.31
CA GLY A 77 -8.03 17.26 -1.08
C GLY A 77 -8.15 15.76 -1.28
N MET A 78 -8.66 15.34 -2.42
CA MET A 78 -8.66 13.90 -2.80
C MET A 78 -7.22 13.42 -3.00
N LEU A 79 -6.37 14.16 -3.71
CA LEU A 79 -4.96 13.79 -3.94
C LEU A 79 -4.14 13.79 -2.64
N ASP A 80 -4.39 14.73 -1.73
CA ASP A 80 -3.76 14.73 -0.39
C ASP A 80 -4.18 13.51 0.42
N THR A 81 -5.45 13.11 0.34
CA THR A 81 -5.95 11.92 1.03
C THR A 81 -5.39 10.64 0.41
N TYR A 82 -5.25 10.58 -0.91
CA TYR A 82 -4.57 9.48 -1.60
C TYR A 82 -3.11 9.36 -1.16
N GLU A 83 -2.37 10.47 -1.04
CA GLU A 83 -0.98 10.45 -0.57
C GLU A 83 -0.88 9.94 0.88
N ARG A 84 -1.81 10.31 1.75
CA ARG A 84 -1.89 9.77 3.12
C ARG A 84 -2.14 8.27 3.12
N LEU A 85 -3.06 7.78 2.27
CA LEU A 85 -3.33 6.36 2.09
C LEU A 85 -2.09 5.60 1.63
N ARG A 86 -1.41 6.12 0.60
CA ARG A 86 -0.16 5.58 0.07
C ARG A 86 0.91 5.50 1.17
N ALA A 87 1.11 6.61 1.91
CA ALA A 87 2.11 6.69 2.96
C ALA A 87 1.83 5.70 4.11
N ALA A 88 0.57 5.57 4.53
CA ALA A 88 0.16 4.62 5.57
C ALA A 88 0.51 3.17 5.16
N LEU A 89 0.21 2.78 3.92
CA LEU A 89 0.56 1.46 3.40
C LEU A 89 2.08 1.24 3.28
N ALA A 90 2.83 2.26 2.86
CA ALA A 90 4.28 2.19 2.75
C ALA A 90 4.98 2.10 4.12
N GLN A 91 4.36 2.66 5.16
CA GLN A 91 4.88 2.65 6.54
C GLN A 91 4.28 1.54 7.40
N ASP A 92 3.45 0.65 6.86
CA ASP A 92 2.69 -0.37 7.60
C ASP A 92 1.85 0.22 8.77
N GLU A 93 1.38 1.46 8.60
CA GLU A 93 0.53 2.16 9.58
C GLU A 93 -0.95 1.92 9.27
N LEU A 94 -1.44 0.74 9.64
CA LEU A 94 -2.75 0.25 9.21
C LEU A 94 -3.90 0.64 10.13
N ALA A 95 -3.61 1.13 11.34
CA ALA A 95 -4.63 1.41 12.36
C ALA A 95 -5.68 2.45 11.91
N GLU A 96 -5.28 3.44 11.11
CA GLU A 96 -6.16 4.50 10.62
C GLU A 96 -6.64 4.28 9.17
N LEU A 97 -6.30 3.14 8.58
CA LEU A 97 -6.53 2.89 7.16
C LEU A 97 -8.01 3.02 6.78
N GLY A 98 -8.92 2.49 7.61
CA GLY A 98 -10.37 2.60 7.40
C GLY A 98 -10.87 4.06 7.37
N ALA A 99 -10.36 4.91 8.28
CA ALA A 99 -10.72 6.32 8.31
C ALA A 99 -10.18 7.08 7.08
N ILE A 100 -8.95 6.77 6.66
CA ILE A 100 -8.35 7.38 5.46
C ILE A 100 -9.11 6.97 4.20
N VAL A 101 -9.46 5.68 4.07
CA VAL A 101 -10.22 5.14 2.93
C VAL A 101 -11.62 5.79 2.86
N SER A 102 -12.33 5.91 3.99
CA SER A 102 -13.62 6.59 4.04
C SER A 102 -13.51 8.06 3.64
N THR A 103 -12.47 8.77 4.11
CA THR A 103 -12.19 10.16 3.72
C THR A 103 -11.89 10.27 2.23
N LEU A 104 -11.13 9.33 1.67
CA LEU A 104 -10.82 9.30 0.24
C LEU A 104 -12.07 9.12 -0.61
N GLN A 105 -12.94 8.20 -0.23
CA GLN A 105 -14.22 7.98 -0.92
C GLN A 105 -15.07 9.26 -0.92
N GLN A 106 -15.18 9.95 0.22
CA GLN A 106 -15.94 11.18 0.35
C GLN A 106 -15.34 12.33 -0.47
N THR A 107 -14.03 12.56 -0.37
CA THR A 107 -13.35 13.64 -1.10
C THR A 107 -13.36 13.41 -2.60
N ALA A 108 -13.22 12.16 -3.06
CA ALA A 108 -13.32 11.82 -4.48
C ALA A 108 -14.75 12.03 -5.01
N SER A 109 -15.77 11.64 -4.24
CA SER A 109 -17.18 11.88 -4.60
C SER A 109 -17.51 13.37 -4.70
N SER A 110 -17.11 14.16 -3.69
CA SER A 110 -17.34 15.63 -3.71
C SER A 110 -16.54 16.31 -4.83
N ALA A 111 -15.32 15.86 -5.10
CA ALA A 111 -14.54 16.37 -6.22
C ALA A 111 -15.20 16.08 -7.58
N ALA A 112 -15.88 14.94 -7.71
CA ALA A 112 -16.60 14.57 -8.93
C ALA A 112 -17.84 15.46 -9.20
N GLU A 113 -18.41 16.07 -8.18
CA GLU A 113 -19.55 17.00 -8.34
C GLU A 113 -19.14 18.33 -8.98
N THR A 114 -17.90 18.77 -8.76
CA THR A 114 -17.38 20.08 -9.18
C THR A 114 -16.23 19.98 -10.19
N GLY A 115 -15.79 18.76 -10.51
CA GLY A 115 -14.67 18.51 -11.41
C GLY A 115 -15.00 18.82 -12.88
N SER A 116 -13.95 18.97 -13.70
CA SER A 116 -14.07 19.09 -15.13
C SER A 116 -14.65 17.81 -15.74
N ALA A 117 -15.27 17.88 -16.93
CA ALA A 117 -15.81 16.73 -17.62
C ALA A 117 -14.77 15.61 -17.84
N ALA A 118 -13.50 15.97 -18.06
CA ALA A 118 -12.40 15.03 -18.21
C ALA A 118 -12.02 14.34 -16.88
N ALA A 119 -12.22 15.00 -15.74
CA ALA A 119 -11.84 14.48 -14.43
C ALA A 119 -12.94 13.62 -13.78
N VAL A 120 -14.21 13.91 -14.05
CA VAL A 120 -15.37 13.33 -13.34
C VAL A 120 -15.39 11.80 -13.38
N GLU A 121 -15.08 11.19 -14.52
CA GLU A 121 -15.05 9.73 -14.67
C GLU A 121 -14.00 9.11 -13.74
N HIS A 122 -12.80 9.67 -13.74
CA HIS A 122 -11.68 9.15 -12.93
C HIS A 122 -11.90 9.40 -11.43
N LEU A 123 -12.52 10.52 -11.05
CA LEU A 123 -12.88 10.81 -9.66
C LEU A 123 -13.94 9.84 -9.14
N ARG A 124 -14.95 9.52 -9.94
CA ARG A 124 -15.94 8.49 -9.60
C ARG A 124 -15.32 7.10 -9.50
N ALA A 125 -14.39 6.77 -10.41
CA ALA A 125 -13.65 5.52 -10.34
C ALA A 125 -12.80 5.44 -9.05
N ALA A 126 -12.14 6.54 -8.64
CA ALA A 126 -11.40 6.60 -7.38
C ALA A 126 -12.33 6.43 -6.16
N ALA A 127 -13.50 7.07 -6.16
CA ALA A 127 -14.49 6.92 -5.09
C ALA A 127 -14.99 5.47 -4.97
N SER A 128 -15.33 4.85 -6.09
CA SER A 128 -15.79 3.45 -6.13
C SER A 128 -14.69 2.47 -5.71
N ALA A 129 -13.44 2.70 -6.13
CA ALA A 129 -12.31 1.89 -5.71
C ALA A 129 -12.03 2.02 -4.20
N ALA A 130 -12.14 3.22 -3.63
CA ALA A 130 -12.01 3.45 -2.21
C ALA A 130 -13.13 2.77 -1.42
N GLU A 131 -14.39 2.84 -1.90
CA GLU A 131 -15.52 2.13 -1.29
C GLU A 131 -15.29 0.61 -1.29
N ALA A 132 -14.85 0.03 -2.39
CA ALA A 132 -14.53 -1.39 -2.48
C ALA A 132 -13.37 -1.78 -1.55
N MET A 133 -12.37 -0.90 -1.37
CA MET A 133 -11.23 -1.12 -0.48
C MET A 133 -11.63 -1.18 1.00
N ALA A 134 -12.73 -0.55 1.40
CA ALA A 134 -13.16 -0.48 2.80
C ALA A 134 -13.33 -1.87 3.46
N SER A 135 -13.71 -2.89 2.70
CA SER A 135 -13.83 -4.27 3.19
C SER A 135 -12.50 -5.01 3.36
N SER A 136 -11.38 -4.40 2.96
CA SER A 136 -10.05 -5.02 2.91
C SER A 136 -9.05 -4.40 3.89
N VAL A 137 -9.44 -3.38 4.64
CA VAL A 137 -8.51 -2.57 5.46
C VAL A 137 -7.87 -3.33 6.62
N ASP A 138 -8.51 -4.40 7.09
CA ASP A 138 -8.01 -5.22 8.20
C ASP A 138 -6.99 -6.29 7.76
N ASP A 139 -6.89 -6.57 6.44
CA ASP A 139 -5.90 -7.47 5.87
C ASP A 139 -4.88 -6.69 5.05
N PRO A 140 -3.62 -6.59 5.50
CA PRO A 140 -2.60 -5.81 4.80
C PRO A 140 -2.38 -6.22 3.33
N SER A 141 -2.48 -7.51 3.01
CA SER A 141 -2.29 -7.99 1.64
C SER A 141 -3.48 -7.63 0.75
N ALA A 142 -4.70 -7.81 1.26
CA ALA A 142 -5.92 -7.42 0.56
C ALA A 142 -6.00 -5.90 0.38
N ALA A 143 -5.64 -5.13 1.41
CA ALA A 143 -5.60 -3.66 1.36
C ALA A 143 -4.64 -3.16 0.29
N ARG A 144 -3.42 -3.71 0.20
CA ARG A 144 -2.44 -3.34 -0.83
C ARG A 144 -2.90 -3.69 -2.24
N LYS A 145 -3.56 -4.83 -2.41
CA LYS A 145 -4.16 -5.20 -3.69
C LYS A 145 -5.29 -4.24 -4.08
N ALA A 146 -6.18 -3.89 -3.14
CA ALA A 146 -7.29 -2.96 -3.36
C ALA A 146 -6.78 -1.53 -3.62
N PHE A 147 -5.71 -1.09 -2.94
CA PHE A 147 -5.02 0.17 -3.22
C PHE A 147 -4.60 0.28 -4.68
N GLY A 148 -4.25 -0.82 -5.34
CA GLY A 148 -3.92 -0.83 -6.76
C GLY A 148 -5.04 -0.27 -7.63
N GLU A 149 -6.30 -0.56 -7.34
CA GLU A 149 -7.45 -0.04 -8.11
C GLU A 149 -7.68 1.45 -7.83
N VAL A 150 -7.50 1.90 -6.59
CA VAL A 150 -7.50 3.34 -6.25
C VAL A 150 -6.40 4.05 -7.02
N SER A 151 -5.19 3.50 -7.00
CA SER A 151 -4.03 4.07 -7.68
C SER A 151 -4.22 4.13 -9.19
N ARG A 152 -4.85 3.12 -9.80
CA ARG A 152 -5.21 3.11 -11.22
C ARG A 152 -6.07 4.31 -11.59
N ALA A 153 -7.10 4.59 -10.80
CA ALA A 153 -8.00 5.72 -11.04
C ALA A 153 -7.28 7.07 -10.90
N VAL A 154 -6.41 7.20 -9.89
CA VAL A 154 -5.60 8.42 -9.68
C VAL A 154 -4.58 8.62 -10.80
N VAL A 155 -3.89 7.58 -11.24
CA VAL A 155 -2.95 7.68 -12.39
C VAL A 155 -3.71 8.09 -13.65
N ALA A 156 -4.88 7.52 -13.92
CA ALA A 156 -5.70 7.90 -15.07
C ALA A 156 -6.14 9.37 -15.00
N LEU A 157 -6.54 9.87 -13.81
CA LEU A 157 -6.88 11.28 -13.58
C LEU A 157 -5.69 12.20 -13.92
N LEU A 158 -4.51 11.88 -13.42
CA LEU A 158 -3.30 12.70 -13.61
C LEU A 158 -2.76 12.62 -15.04
N THR A 159 -2.98 11.51 -15.74
CA THR A 159 -2.68 11.36 -17.17
C THR A 159 -3.63 12.22 -18.02
N ALA A 160 -4.92 12.29 -17.63
CA ALA A 160 -5.92 13.09 -18.34
C ALA A 160 -5.76 14.60 -18.09
N ASP A 161 -5.16 14.99 -16.95
CA ASP A 161 -4.88 16.39 -16.60
C ASP A 161 -3.42 16.55 -16.11
N PRO A 162 -2.49 16.84 -17.02
CA PRO A 162 -1.06 16.99 -16.70
C PRO A 162 -0.75 18.12 -15.71
N GLU A 163 -1.65 19.13 -15.57
CA GLU A 163 -1.47 20.19 -14.58
C GLU A 163 -1.54 19.63 -13.15
N LEU A 164 -2.43 18.67 -12.91
CA LEU A 164 -2.54 17.97 -11.63
C LEU A 164 -1.34 17.05 -11.35
N ALA A 165 -0.61 16.61 -12.39
CA ALA A 165 0.57 15.77 -12.27
C ALA A 165 1.84 16.55 -11.89
N ARG A 166 1.83 17.87 -11.96
CA ARG A 166 3.02 18.68 -11.62
C ARG A 166 3.50 18.42 -10.20
N GLY A 167 4.81 18.20 -10.05
CA GLY A 167 5.44 17.91 -8.77
C GLY A 167 5.06 16.53 -8.19
N LYS A 168 4.57 15.62 -9.03
CA LYS A 168 4.30 14.24 -8.67
C LYS A 168 5.14 13.28 -9.51
N TYR A 169 5.48 12.17 -8.92
CA TYR A 169 6.34 11.14 -9.51
C TYR A 169 5.55 9.85 -9.64
N LEU A 170 5.61 9.25 -10.82
CA LEU A 170 4.99 7.96 -11.10
C LEU A 170 6.03 6.85 -10.97
N PHE A 171 5.69 5.83 -10.22
CA PHE A 171 6.53 4.64 -10.01
C PHE A 171 5.78 3.37 -10.34
N GLU A 172 6.54 2.29 -10.56
CA GLU A 172 6.02 0.95 -10.76
C GLU A 172 6.79 -0.07 -9.92
N CYS A 173 6.06 -0.97 -9.23
CA CYS A 173 6.63 -2.10 -8.52
C CYS A 173 6.42 -3.40 -9.31
N PRO A 174 7.46 -4.05 -9.85
CA PRO A 174 7.31 -5.30 -10.62
C PRO A 174 6.76 -6.46 -9.77
N MET A 175 6.95 -6.39 -8.45
CA MET A 175 6.52 -7.41 -7.49
C MET A 175 5.05 -7.28 -7.07
N ALA A 176 4.41 -6.14 -7.32
CA ALA A 176 3.02 -5.92 -6.92
C ALA A 176 2.06 -6.84 -7.67
N THR A 177 1.02 -7.30 -6.98
CA THR A 177 -0.07 -8.09 -7.57
C THR A 177 -1.18 -7.16 -8.06
N GLY A 178 -1.64 -7.35 -9.28
CA GLY A 178 -2.67 -6.51 -9.90
C GLY A 178 -2.08 -5.25 -10.53
N TYR A 179 -2.66 -4.09 -10.25
CA TYR A 179 -2.13 -2.82 -10.74
C TYR A 179 -0.87 -2.44 -9.96
N LYS A 180 0.20 -2.07 -10.68
CA LYS A 180 1.55 -1.98 -10.14
C LYS A 180 2.09 -0.58 -9.99
N LYS A 181 1.43 0.42 -10.61
CA LYS A 181 1.88 1.80 -10.58
C LYS A 181 1.28 2.55 -9.40
N TRP A 182 2.02 3.55 -8.90
CA TRP A 182 1.52 4.50 -7.90
C TRP A 182 2.16 5.86 -8.10
N VAL A 183 1.50 6.88 -7.55
CA VAL A 183 1.96 8.26 -7.56
C VAL A 183 2.37 8.67 -6.16
N GLN A 184 3.39 9.50 -6.04
CA GLN A 184 3.80 10.16 -4.80
C GLN A 184 4.38 11.54 -5.06
N THR A 185 4.55 12.33 -4.00
CA THR A 185 5.07 13.70 -4.08
C THR A 185 6.59 13.78 -3.88
N SER A 186 7.24 12.73 -3.40
CA SER A 186 8.68 12.62 -3.22
C SER A 186 9.34 11.88 -4.39
N GLU A 187 10.57 12.26 -4.73
CA GLU A 187 11.43 11.51 -5.66
C GLU A 187 11.97 10.22 -5.05
N GLU A 188 12.11 10.19 -3.72
CA GLU A 188 12.56 9.00 -3.01
C GLU A 188 11.44 7.97 -2.96
N ILE A 189 11.69 6.76 -3.50
CA ILE A 189 10.71 5.68 -3.58
C ILE A 189 10.26 5.26 -2.18
N SER A 190 8.94 5.24 -1.97
CA SER A 190 8.30 4.73 -0.77
C SER A 190 7.12 3.86 -1.18
N ASN A 191 7.36 2.55 -1.26
CA ASN A 191 6.52 1.58 -1.94
C ASN A 191 5.30 1.15 -1.09
N PRO A 192 4.06 1.49 -1.48
CA PRO A 192 2.85 1.11 -0.75
C PRO A 192 2.49 -0.37 -0.88
N TYR A 193 2.98 -1.05 -1.91
CA TYR A 193 2.66 -2.47 -2.14
C TYR A 193 3.51 -3.41 -1.29
N MET A 194 4.72 -2.99 -0.91
CA MET A 194 5.68 -3.81 -0.17
C MET A 194 5.87 -3.36 1.29
N GLY A 195 5.45 -2.15 1.63
CA GLY A 195 5.62 -1.59 2.97
C GLY A 195 7.07 -1.60 3.43
N LYS A 196 7.28 -1.74 4.72
CA LYS A 196 8.62 -1.76 5.34
C LYS A 196 9.48 -2.96 4.93
N ALA A 197 8.89 -4.00 4.35
CA ALA A 197 9.65 -5.17 3.90
C ALA A 197 10.58 -4.85 2.74
N MET A 198 10.11 -4.04 1.77
CA MET A 198 10.91 -3.60 0.62
C MET A 198 10.51 -2.17 0.21
N PRO A 199 10.85 -1.16 1.04
CA PRO A 199 10.33 0.20 0.87
C PRO A 199 10.80 0.88 -0.42
N ALA A 200 11.99 0.55 -0.91
CA ALA A 200 12.57 1.11 -2.13
C ALA A 200 12.40 0.21 -3.37
N CYS A 201 11.58 -0.86 -3.28
CA CYS A 201 11.32 -1.72 -4.43
C CYS A 201 10.46 -1.00 -5.46
N GLY A 202 11.00 -0.79 -6.65
CA GLY A 202 10.31 -0.13 -7.75
C GLY A 202 11.25 0.67 -8.63
N ALA A 203 10.69 1.24 -9.67
CA ALA A 203 11.39 2.13 -10.59
C ALA A 203 10.48 3.28 -11.01
N ALA A 204 11.07 4.38 -11.44
CA ALA A 204 10.33 5.45 -12.09
C ALA A 204 9.61 4.91 -13.34
N ALA A 205 8.39 5.36 -13.55
CA ALA A 205 7.56 4.99 -14.69
C ALA A 205 7.16 6.24 -15.48
N GLU A 206 6.76 6.03 -16.72
CA GLU A 206 6.22 7.09 -17.57
C GLU A 206 4.69 7.17 -17.42
N TRP A 207 4.17 8.41 -17.58
CA TRP A 207 2.74 8.73 -17.52
C TRP A 207 1.97 8.17 -18.71
#